data_3a7f045a4fe5dde8d80e333532ae37d0
#
_entry.id   3a7f045a4fe5dde8d80e333532ae37d0
#
_cell.length_a   1.000
_cell.length_b   1.000
_cell.length_c   1.000
_cell.angle_alpha   90.00
_cell.angle_beta   90.00
_cell.angle_gamma   90.00
#
_symmetry.space_group_name_H-M   'P 1'
#
loop_
_entity.id
_entity.type
_entity.pdbx_description
1 polymer ?
#
loop_
_entity_poly.entity_id
_entity_poly.type
_entity_poly.pdbx_seq_one_letter_code
_entity_poly.pdbx_strand_id
1 'polypeptide(L)'
;MKDQILLNLDNPGQLERLYRADKPTFKRAFKTLYPELQENALAGFWHERLSFANDEISWGSRNDLVFIVIASLVAGLIAKIPAIFGVNEEFFYSRNIGFVVFPALMVFFARKNKMQAGNIAVLAGSMAAGLVYINLLPDVKTSDTLILSCIHLVLFQWSVLGFAFVGDRSDVGEKRLGFLKYNGDLVVMTALILISGGILTAITINLFALIGFRIEEFYFQNIGVFGLAAAPIVGTYLTQTNPQLVGKVSPVIAKIFSPLVLVMLIVYLIAMVYSGKDPYNDREFLLIFNALLIGVMAIIFFSVAETTRISRSKAEVWVLFALSVVTIMVNGIALSAILFRISEWGITPNRTAVLGSNALILINLLLVTGQIYKVVIGKTDIKEVGKTIGYFLPIYFIWTIIVTFVFPLVFGFK
;
A
#
# COMPACT_ATOMS: atom_id res chain seq x y z
N MET A 1 -3.82 -25.21 -35.76
CA MET A 1 -3.54 -25.34 -34.32
C MET A 1 -3.97 -26.69 -33.76
N LYS A 2 -5.24 -27.14 -33.89
CA LYS A 2 -5.66 -28.45 -33.36
C LYS A 2 -4.80 -29.60 -33.93
N ASP A 3 -4.66 -29.69 -35.26
CA ASP A 3 -3.86 -30.71 -35.92
C ASP A 3 -2.38 -30.65 -35.52
N GLN A 4 -1.86 -29.43 -35.31
CA GLN A 4 -0.48 -29.23 -34.86
C GLN A 4 -0.28 -29.75 -33.44
N ILE A 5 -1.29 -29.59 -32.55
CA ILE A 5 -1.25 -30.14 -31.20
C ILE A 5 -1.26 -31.66 -31.23
N LEU A 6 -2.15 -32.27 -32.04
CA LEU A 6 -2.26 -33.72 -32.17
C LEU A 6 -0.98 -34.36 -32.73
N LEU A 7 -0.38 -33.75 -33.74
CA LEU A 7 0.87 -34.23 -34.37
C LEU A 7 2.09 -34.13 -33.42
N ASN A 8 2.02 -33.30 -32.39
CA ASN A 8 3.13 -33.08 -31.47
C ASN A 8 2.83 -33.47 -30.01
N LEU A 9 1.81 -34.32 -29.79
CA LEU A 9 1.37 -34.73 -28.45
C LEU A 9 2.50 -35.35 -27.63
N ASP A 10 3.43 -36.08 -28.24
CA ASP A 10 4.56 -36.72 -27.56
C ASP A 10 5.83 -35.86 -27.57
N ASN A 11 5.76 -34.63 -28.09
CA ASN A 11 6.88 -33.69 -28.10
C ASN A 11 6.62 -32.45 -27.24
N PRO A 12 7.02 -32.47 -25.94
CA PRO A 12 6.76 -31.38 -25.01
C PRO A 12 7.41 -30.07 -25.46
N GLY A 13 8.57 -30.11 -26.09
CA GLY A 13 9.27 -28.91 -26.56
C GLY A 13 8.54 -28.20 -27.69
N GLN A 14 7.92 -28.98 -28.60
CA GLN A 14 7.16 -28.40 -29.71
C GLN A 14 5.78 -27.88 -29.26
N LEU A 15 5.13 -28.59 -28.34
CA LEU A 15 3.91 -28.07 -27.71
C LEU A 15 4.17 -26.77 -27.00
N GLU A 16 5.30 -26.63 -26.28
CA GLU A 16 5.68 -25.37 -25.63
C GLU A 16 5.93 -24.24 -26.63
N ARG A 17 6.55 -24.52 -27.79
CA ARG A 17 6.73 -23.52 -28.84
C ARG A 17 5.39 -23.05 -29.41
N LEU A 18 4.47 -23.99 -29.70
CA LEU A 18 3.12 -23.68 -30.18
C LEU A 18 2.34 -22.84 -29.15
N TYR A 19 2.44 -23.20 -27.89
CA TYR A 19 1.83 -22.43 -26.78
C TYR A 19 2.39 -21.00 -26.69
N ARG A 20 3.73 -20.84 -26.77
CA ARG A 20 4.35 -19.51 -26.71
C ARG A 20 4.05 -18.65 -27.92
N ALA A 21 3.87 -19.24 -29.09
CA ALA A 21 3.57 -18.53 -30.32
C ALA A 21 2.16 -17.91 -30.30
N ASP A 22 1.14 -18.63 -29.78
CA ASP A 22 -0.24 -18.12 -29.67
C ASP A 22 -0.97 -18.82 -28.52
N LYS A 23 -0.79 -18.28 -27.30
CA LYS A 23 -1.38 -18.82 -26.08
C LYS A 23 -2.91 -18.95 -26.13
N PRO A 24 -3.68 -17.90 -26.53
CA PRO A 24 -5.15 -17.97 -26.53
C PRO A 24 -5.69 -19.05 -27.49
N THR A 25 -5.14 -19.13 -28.69
CA THR A 25 -5.58 -20.11 -29.69
C THR A 25 -5.17 -21.52 -29.31
N PHE A 26 -3.97 -21.72 -28.77
CA PHE A 26 -3.53 -23.00 -28.24
C PHE A 26 -4.44 -23.48 -27.10
N LYS A 27 -4.72 -22.64 -26.12
CA LYS A 27 -5.56 -22.95 -24.96
C LYS A 27 -6.98 -23.36 -25.37
N ARG A 28 -7.60 -22.62 -26.32
CA ARG A 28 -8.91 -22.97 -26.86
C ARG A 28 -8.91 -24.30 -27.61
N ALA A 29 -7.92 -24.50 -28.50
CA ALA A 29 -7.77 -25.72 -29.28
C ALA A 29 -7.54 -26.92 -28.36
N PHE A 30 -6.64 -26.79 -27.38
CA PHE A 30 -6.32 -27.85 -26.43
C PHE A 30 -7.53 -28.21 -25.54
N LYS A 31 -8.28 -27.21 -25.01
CA LYS A 31 -9.50 -27.47 -24.24
C LYS A 31 -10.55 -28.25 -25.01
N THR A 32 -10.64 -28.05 -26.34
CA THR A 32 -11.57 -28.80 -27.21
C THR A 32 -11.10 -30.21 -27.45
N LEU A 33 -9.79 -30.45 -27.49
CA LEU A 33 -9.19 -31.77 -27.76
C LEU A 33 -9.07 -32.63 -26.50
N TYR A 34 -8.93 -32.03 -25.33
CA TYR A 34 -8.64 -32.72 -24.08
C TYR A 34 -9.61 -33.87 -23.72
N PRO A 35 -10.94 -33.77 -23.96
CA PRO A 35 -11.86 -34.89 -23.69
C PRO A 35 -11.49 -36.18 -24.41
N GLU A 36 -10.83 -36.08 -25.58
CA GLU A 36 -10.40 -37.21 -26.38
C GLU A 36 -8.97 -37.70 -26.03
N LEU A 37 -8.27 -36.92 -25.20
CA LEU A 37 -6.84 -37.12 -24.88
C LEU A 37 -6.62 -37.47 -23.38
N GLN A 38 -7.63 -37.84 -22.66
CA GLN A 38 -7.55 -38.05 -21.20
C GLN A 38 -6.61 -39.21 -20.81
N GLU A 39 -6.38 -40.18 -21.67
CA GLU A 39 -5.45 -41.29 -21.43
C GLU A 39 -3.98 -40.93 -21.68
N ASN A 40 -3.71 -39.80 -22.33
CA ASN A 40 -2.35 -39.36 -22.61
C ASN A 40 -1.80 -38.55 -21.42
N ALA A 41 -0.73 -39.08 -20.80
CA ALA A 41 -0.11 -38.46 -19.62
C ALA A 41 0.35 -36.99 -19.87
N LEU A 42 0.93 -36.71 -21.05
CA LEU A 42 1.40 -35.38 -21.44
C LEU A 42 0.23 -34.42 -21.66
N ALA A 43 -0.89 -34.90 -22.20
CA ALA A 43 -2.12 -34.13 -22.31
C ALA A 43 -2.69 -33.79 -20.92
N GLY A 44 -2.62 -34.73 -19.97
CA GLY A 44 -2.97 -34.48 -18.57
C GLY A 44 -2.12 -33.37 -17.95
N PHE A 45 -0.79 -33.39 -18.11
CA PHE A 45 0.11 -32.32 -17.69
C PHE A 45 -0.23 -30.96 -18.31
N TRP A 46 -0.51 -30.93 -19.60
CA TRP A 46 -0.90 -29.69 -20.28
C TRP A 46 -2.25 -29.20 -19.86
N HIS A 47 -3.21 -30.08 -19.57
CA HIS A 47 -4.51 -29.69 -19.01
C HIS A 47 -4.36 -28.99 -17.68
N GLU A 48 -3.61 -29.59 -16.74
CA GLU A 48 -3.31 -28.97 -15.44
C GLU A 48 -2.56 -27.65 -15.63
N ARG A 49 -1.52 -27.61 -16.44
CA ARG A 49 -0.76 -26.39 -16.74
C ARG A 49 -1.64 -25.27 -17.28
N LEU A 50 -2.54 -25.57 -18.24
CA LEU A 50 -3.43 -24.58 -18.84
C LEU A 50 -4.56 -24.17 -17.89
N SER A 51 -4.92 -25.00 -16.94
CA SER A 51 -5.89 -24.70 -15.88
C SER A 51 -5.29 -23.79 -14.82
N PHE A 52 -3.99 -23.98 -14.50
CA PHE A 52 -3.26 -23.11 -13.58
C PHE A 52 -2.81 -21.78 -14.21
N ALA A 53 -2.51 -21.74 -15.51
CA ALA A 53 -2.04 -20.53 -16.19
C ALA A 53 -3.21 -19.67 -16.68
N ASN A 54 -3.88 -18.97 -15.79
CA ASN A 54 -4.78 -17.89 -16.20
C ASN A 54 -3.96 -16.62 -16.44
N ASP A 55 -3.28 -16.56 -17.61
CA ASP A 55 -2.61 -15.35 -18.12
C ASP A 55 -3.61 -14.33 -18.73
N GLU A 56 -4.89 -14.66 -18.80
CA GLU A 56 -5.93 -13.78 -19.35
C GLU A 56 -6.34 -12.75 -18.29
N ILE A 57 -6.42 -11.49 -18.69
CA ILE A 57 -6.96 -10.41 -17.84
C ILE A 57 -8.43 -10.72 -17.56
N SER A 58 -8.75 -10.95 -16.29
CA SER A 58 -10.12 -11.14 -15.83
C SER A 58 -10.72 -9.79 -15.48
N TRP A 59 -11.88 -9.48 -16.04
CA TRP A 59 -12.67 -8.31 -15.65
C TRP A 59 -13.59 -8.62 -14.46
N GLY A 60 -13.43 -9.79 -13.81
CA GLY A 60 -14.26 -10.20 -12.69
C GLY A 60 -15.72 -10.44 -13.05
N SER A 61 -16.58 -10.45 -12.05
CA SER A 61 -18.04 -10.57 -12.26
C SER A 61 -18.65 -9.22 -12.65
N ARG A 62 -19.77 -9.25 -13.37
CA ARG A 62 -20.56 -8.05 -13.66
C ARG A 62 -20.94 -7.27 -12.39
N ASN A 63 -21.25 -7.98 -11.31
CA ASN A 63 -21.61 -7.37 -10.04
C ASN A 63 -20.43 -6.63 -9.40
N ASP A 64 -19.21 -7.15 -9.55
CA ASP A 64 -18.01 -6.49 -9.04
C ASP A 64 -17.69 -5.23 -9.84
N LEU A 65 -17.82 -5.29 -11.18
CA LEU A 65 -17.64 -4.10 -12.03
C LEU A 65 -18.65 -3.00 -11.69
N VAL A 66 -19.93 -3.33 -11.55
CA VAL A 66 -20.98 -2.38 -11.16
C VAL A 66 -20.65 -1.77 -9.79
N PHE A 67 -20.23 -2.59 -8.83
CA PHE A 67 -19.84 -2.10 -7.52
C PHE A 67 -18.67 -1.09 -7.61
N ILE A 68 -17.60 -1.40 -8.37
CA ILE A 68 -16.46 -0.51 -8.53
C ILE A 68 -16.84 0.82 -9.18
N VAL A 69 -17.67 0.79 -10.21
CA VAL A 69 -18.16 2.01 -10.86
C VAL A 69 -18.95 2.88 -9.88
N ILE A 70 -19.91 2.27 -9.15
CA ILE A 70 -20.69 3.00 -8.14
C ILE A 70 -19.78 3.54 -7.02
N ALA A 71 -18.87 2.73 -6.50
CA ALA A 71 -17.94 3.13 -5.44
C ALA A 71 -17.04 4.30 -5.89
N SER A 72 -16.55 4.27 -7.13
CA SER A 72 -15.74 5.34 -7.71
C SER A 72 -16.55 6.64 -7.89
N LEU A 73 -17.79 6.53 -8.35
CA LEU A 73 -18.69 7.70 -8.47
C LEU A 73 -19.02 8.30 -7.10
N VAL A 74 -19.34 7.46 -6.11
CA VAL A 74 -19.61 7.92 -4.74
C VAL A 74 -18.38 8.60 -4.15
N ALA A 75 -17.18 8.02 -4.31
CA ALA A 75 -15.93 8.64 -3.86
C ALA A 75 -15.69 10.01 -4.52
N GLY A 76 -15.92 10.12 -5.84
CA GLY A 76 -15.85 11.39 -6.56
C GLY A 76 -16.87 12.42 -6.05
N LEU A 77 -18.09 12.01 -5.75
CA LEU A 77 -19.12 12.88 -5.17
C LEU A 77 -18.73 13.35 -3.76
N ILE A 78 -18.18 12.47 -2.92
CA ILE A 78 -17.67 12.86 -1.59
C ILE A 78 -16.54 13.88 -1.76
N ALA A 79 -15.60 13.65 -2.68
CA ALA A 79 -14.53 14.61 -2.96
C ALA A 79 -15.07 15.95 -3.49
N LYS A 80 -16.24 15.99 -4.12
CA LYS A 80 -16.88 17.21 -4.64
C LYS A 80 -17.73 17.94 -3.59
N ILE A 81 -17.90 17.43 -2.37
CA ILE A 81 -18.71 18.08 -1.32
C ILE A 81 -18.36 19.56 -1.14
N PRO A 82 -17.08 19.97 -1.05
CA PRO A 82 -16.73 21.40 -0.92
C PRO A 82 -17.30 22.25 -2.02
N ALA A 83 -17.12 21.84 -3.27
CA ALA A 83 -17.59 22.58 -4.43
C ALA A 83 -19.13 22.59 -4.55
N ILE A 84 -19.82 21.51 -4.12
CA ILE A 84 -21.29 21.40 -4.21
C ILE A 84 -21.98 22.22 -3.12
N PHE A 85 -21.45 22.18 -1.89
CA PHE A 85 -22.10 22.79 -0.72
C PHE A 85 -21.41 24.07 -0.22
N GLY A 86 -20.40 24.57 -0.92
CA GLY A 86 -19.66 25.77 -0.54
C GLY A 86 -18.87 25.64 0.77
N VAL A 87 -18.47 24.41 1.14
CA VAL A 87 -17.65 24.14 2.31
C VAL A 87 -16.20 24.54 2.01
N ASN A 88 -15.52 25.14 2.98
CA ASN A 88 -14.10 25.47 2.82
C ASN A 88 -13.26 24.22 2.51
N GLU A 89 -12.52 24.26 1.40
CA GLU A 89 -11.73 23.12 0.91
C GLU A 89 -10.63 22.70 1.91
N GLU A 90 -9.93 23.67 2.51
CA GLU A 90 -8.89 23.41 3.49
C GLU A 90 -9.46 22.69 4.72
N PHE A 91 -10.60 23.15 5.23
CA PHE A 91 -11.32 22.50 6.31
C PHE A 91 -11.73 21.07 5.96
N PHE A 92 -12.33 20.89 4.78
CA PHE A 92 -12.88 19.60 4.38
C PHE A 92 -11.79 18.57 4.13
N TYR A 93 -10.82 18.87 3.26
CA TYR A 93 -9.82 17.89 2.85
C TYR A 93 -8.85 17.54 3.96
N SER A 94 -8.44 18.50 4.81
CA SER A 94 -7.56 18.20 5.93
C SER A 94 -8.15 17.18 6.89
N ARG A 95 -9.47 17.20 7.09
CA ARG A 95 -10.20 16.34 8.04
C ARG A 95 -10.76 15.06 7.39
N ASN A 96 -11.16 15.13 6.11
CA ASN A 96 -12.03 14.12 5.50
C ASN A 96 -11.42 13.39 4.29
N ILE A 97 -10.17 13.67 3.92
CA ILE A 97 -9.54 13.07 2.72
C ILE A 97 -9.58 11.52 2.74
N GLY A 98 -9.37 10.90 3.88
CA GLY A 98 -9.41 9.45 4.01
C GLY A 98 -10.82 8.87 3.79
N PHE A 99 -11.88 9.61 4.14
CA PHE A 99 -13.27 9.16 3.93
C PHE A 99 -13.68 9.13 2.46
N VAL A 100 -12.91 9.74 1.56
CA VAL A 100 -13.15 9.65 0.11
C VAL A 100 -12.91 8.22 -0.40
N VAL A 101 -11.88 7.53 0.10
CA VAL A 101 -11.42 6.27 -0.47
C VAL A 101 -11.63 5.07 0.48
N PHE A 102 -11.24 5.19 1.76
CA PHE A 102 -11.22 4.05 2.67
C PHE A 102 -12.57 3.34 2.85
N PRO A 103 -13.73 4.03 2.96
CA PRO A 103 -15.01 3.35 3.08
C PRO A 103 -15.31 2.43 1.88
N ALA A 104 -15.01 2.87 0.66
CA ALA A 104 -15.20 2.08 -0.55
C ALA A 104 -14.32 0.81 -0.54
N LEU A 105 -13.05 0.94 -0.13
CA LEU A 105 -12.12 -0.19 -0.01
C LEU A 105 -12.55 -1.16 1.10
N MET A 106 -13.03 -0.65 2.24
CA MET A 106 -13.54 -1.49 3.34
C MET A 106 -14.76 -2.30 2.92
N VAL A 107 -15.71 -1.67 2.23
CA VAL A 107 -16.89 -2.38 1.70
C VAL A 107 -16.46 -3.44 0.68
N PHE A 108 -15.48 -3.14 -0.17
CA PHE A 108 -14.93 -4.11 -1.12
C PHE A 108 -14.40 -5.36 -0.40
N PHE A 109 -13.53 -5.20 0.61
CA PHE A 109 -12.96 -6.33 1.33
C PHE A 109 -13.96 -7.02 2.25
N ALA A 110 -14.88 -6.30 2.89
CA ALA A 110 -15.96 -6.89 3.69
C ALA A 110 -16.83 -7.84 2.84
N ARG A 111 -17.19 -7.42 1.62
CA ARG A 111 -17.92 -8.28 0.66
C ARG A 111 -17.07 -9.45 0.19
N LYS A 112 -15.82 -9.20 -0.23
CA LYS A 112 -14.90 -10.24 -0.71
C LYS A 112 -14.65 -11.33 0.33
N ASN A 113 -14.49 -10.94 1.59
CA ASN A 113 -14.23 -11.84 2.71
C ASN A 113 -15.52 -12.42 3.33
N LYS A 114 -16.71 -12.01 2.85
CA LYS A 114 -18.02 -12.41 3.41
C LYS A 114 -18.07 -12.22 4.92
N MET A 115 -17.66 -11.05 5.39
CA MET A 115 -17.55 -10.74 6.82
C MET A 115 -18.92 -10.85 7.51
N GLN A 116 -18.90 -11.25 8.78
CA GLN A 116 -20.10 -11.30 9.61
C GLN A 116 -20.64 -9.88 9.90
N ALA A 117 -21.96 -9.76 10.04
CA ALA A 117 -22.63 -8.48 10.25
C ALA A 117 -22.10 -7.71 11.47
N GLY A 118 -21.74 -8.41 12.55
CA GLY A 118 -21.15 -7.81 13.76
C GLY A 118 -19.82 -7.09 13.45
N ASN A 119 -18.93 -7.72 12.67
CA ASN A 119 -17.65 -7.15 12.30
C ASN A 119 -17.82 -5.99 11.31
N ILE A 120 -18.79 -6.07 10.39
CA ILE A 120 -19.15 -4.95 9.50
C ILE A 120 -19.64 -3.76 10.34
N ALA A 121 -20.47 -4.00 11.37
CA ALA A 121 -20.95 -2.95 12.28
C ALA A 121 -19.80 -2.27 13.05
N VAL A 122 -18.79 -3.04 13.49
CA VAL A 122 -17.58 -2.50 14.14
C VAL A 122 -16.79 -1.62 13.16
N LEU A 123 -16.59 -2.06 11.91
CA LEU A 123 -15.90 -1.26 10.88
C LEU A 123 -16.65 0.04 10.61
N ALA A 124 -17.97 -0.03 10.39
CA ALA A 124 -18.81 1.13 10.13
C ALA A 124 -18.84 2.08 11.33
N GLY A 125 -18.98 1.55 12.54
CA GLY A 125 -18.94 2.31 13.78
C GLY A 125 -17.61 3.04 14.00
N SER A 126 -16.49 2.37 13.72
CA SER A 126 -15.15 2.99 13.80
C SER A 126 -15.00 4.15 12.82
N MET A 127 -15.50 3.98 11.58
CA MET A 127 -15.48 5.04 10.57
C MET A 127 -16.37 6.21 10.94
N ALA A 128 -17.60 5.92 11.40
CA ALA A 128 -18.53 6.95 11.85
C ALA A 128 -18.00 7.72 13.06
N ALA A 129 -17.40 7.04 14.04
CA ALA A 129 -16.77 7.67 15.19
C ALA A 129 -15.62 8.62 14.77
N GLY A 130 -14.76 8.17 13.85
CA GLY A 130 -13.70 9.00 13.29
C GLY A 130 -14.23 10.22 12.55
N LEU A 131 -15.26 10.04 11.72
CA LEU A 131 -15.89 11.13 10.96
C LEU A 131 -16.52 12.18 11.89
N VAL A 132 -17.30 11.75 12.86
CA VAL A 132 -17.94 12.64 13.82
C VAL A 132 -16.89 13.36 14.64
N TYR A 133 -15.94 12.62 15.21
CA TYR A 133 -14.91 13.17 16.08
C TYR A 133 -14.09 14.27 15.40
N ILE A 134 -13.54 14.00 14.20
CA ILE A 134 -12.63 14.95 13.53
C ILE A 134 -13.33 16.24 13.11
N ASN A 135 -14.62 16.15 12.74
CA ASN A 135 -15.40 17.31 12.33
C ASN A 135 -15.97 18.11 13.51
N LEU A 136 -16.03 17.54 14.72
CA LEU A 136 -16.41 18.24 15.95
C LEU A 136 -15.22 18.95 16.63
N LEU A 137 -13.97 18.62 16.25
CA LEU A 137 -12.81 19.32 16.81
C LEU A 137 -12.83 20.81 16.44
N PRO A 138 -12.45 21.70 17.37
CA PRO A 138 -12.35 23.13 17.10
C PRO A 138 -11.44 23.44 15.90
N ASP A 139 -11.86 24.41 15.08
CA ASP A 139 -11.09 24.81 13.89
C ASP A 139 -10.02 25.85 14.26
N VAL A 140 -9.00 25.40 15.01
CA VAL A 140 -7.86 26.22 15.38
C VAL A 140 -6.67 25.85 14.49
N LYS A 141 -6.40 26.63 13.46
CA LYS A 141 -5.37 26.38 12.45
C LYS A 141 -3.95 26.17 13.02
N THR A 142 -3.66 26.73 14.18
CA THR A 142 -2.37 26.62 14.88
C THR A 142 -2.31 25.43 15.84
N SER A 143 -3.39 24.67 16.00
CA SER A 143 -3.45 23.54 16.90
C SER A 143 -2.62 22.35 16.38
N ASP A 144 -1.53 22.04 17.08
CA ASP A 144 -0.70 20.87 16.82
C ASP A 144 -1.52 19.56 16.94
N THR A 145 -2.43 19.50 17.91
CA THR A 145 -3.27 18.31 18.15
C THR A 145 -4.28 18.08 17.03
N LEU A 146 -4.84 19.13 16.44
CA LEU A 146 -5.74 19.02 15.28
C LEU A 146 -4.98 18.45 14.05
N ILE A 147 -3.81 19.01 13.75
CA ILE A 147 -2.97 18.55 12.63
C ILE A 147 -2.59 17.07 12.83
N LEU A 148 -2.14 16.71 14.03
CA LEU A 148 -1.79 15.34 14.37
C LEU A 148 -2.98 14.40 14.25
N SER A 149 -4.17 14.81 14.73
CA SER A 149 -5.39 14.02 14.59
C SER A 149 -5.78 13.81 13.14
N CYS A 150 -5.70 14.83 12.30
CA CYS A 150 -5.98 14.71 10.86
C CYS A 150 -5.05 13.70 10.17
N ILE A 151 -3.75 13.76 10.45
CA ILE A 151 -2.75 12.85 9.87
C ILE A 151 -2.96 11.41 10.37
N HIS A 152 -3.09 11.24 11.69
CA HIS A 152 -3.22 9.91 12.28
C HIS A 152 -4.59 9.28 12.04
N LEU A 153 -5.63 10.07 11.77
CA LEU A 153 -6.93 9.55 11.34
C LEU A 153 -6.84 8.78 10.01
N VAL A 154 -6.03 9.25 9.06
CA VAL A 154 -5.79 8.51 7.81
C VAL A 154 -5.10 7.18 8.08
N LEU A 155 -4.11 7.16 8.99
CA LEU A 155 -3.43 5.93 9.42
C LEU A 155 -4.36 4.99 10.21
N PHE A 156 -5.24 5.55 11.04
CA PHE A 156 -6.30 4.80 11.73
C PHE A 156 -7.23 4.12 10.71
N GLN A 157 -7.74 4.87 9.72
CA GLN A 157 -8.60 4.33 8.66
C GLN A 157 -7.89 3.26 7.84
N TRP A 158 -6.60 3.45 7.51
CA TRP A 158 -5.77 2.44 6.88
C TRP A 158 -5.65 1.17 7.72
N SER A 159 -5.50 1.29 9.03
CA SER A 159 -5.45 0.15 9.95
C SER A 159 -6.80 -0.57 10.03
N VAL A 160 -7.92 0.18 10.05
CA VAL A 160 -9.29 -0.40 10.01
C VAL A 160 -9.53 -1.11 8.66
N LEU A 161 -9.01 -0.59 7.54
CA LEU A 161 -9.00 -1.32 6.26
C LEU A 161 -8.23 -2.65 6.37
N GLY A 162 -7.15 -2.69 7.14
CA GLY A 162 -6.41 -3.92 7.43
C GLY A 162 -7.28 -4.99 8.09
N PHE A 163 -8.16 -4.63 9.02
CA PHE A 163 -9.13 -5.57 9.60
C PHE A 163 -10.11 -6.10 8.54
N ALA A 164 -10.63 -5.23 7.67
CA ALA A 164 -11.50 -5.66 6.58
C ALA A 164 -10.79 -6.61 5.60
N PHE A 165 -9.49 -6.34 5.31
CA PHE A 165 -8.67 -7.19 4.46
C PHE A 165 -8.40 -8.57 5.07
N VAL A 166 -8.08 -8.63 6.36
CA VAL A 166 -7.82 -9.90 7.09
C VAL A 166 -9.11 -10.73 7.20
N GLY A 167 -10.25 -10.11 7.50
CA GLY A 167 -11.55 -10.78 7.69
C GLY A 167 -11.55 -11.67 8.93
N ASP A 168 -12.57 -12.55 9.01
CA ASP A 168 -12.89 -13.37 10.20
C ASP A 168 -12.06 -14.66 10.34
N ARG A 169 -10.90 -14.79 9.68
CA ARG A 169 -10.17 -16.05 9.58
C ARG A 169 -9.04 -16.18 10.60
N SER A 170 -8.67 -17.42 10.91
CA SER A 170 -7.73 -17.80 11.99
C SER A 170 -6.25 -17.51 11.72
N ASP A 171 -5.80 -17.38 10.47
CA ASP A 171 -4.39 -17.15 10.13
C ASP A 171 -4.06 -15.66 9.99
N VAL A 172 -4.05 -14.99 11.14
CA VAL A 172 -3.96 -13.53 11.21
C VAL A 172 -2.59 -13.00 10.79
N GLY A 173 -1.49 -13.71 11.07
CA GLY A 173 -0.12 -13.25 10.81
C GLY A 173 0.21 -13.17 9.33
N GLU A 174 -0.04 -14.25 8.57
CA GLU A 174 0.20 -14.28 7.12
C GLU A 174 -0.69 -13.28 6.37
N LYS A 175 -1.93 -13.10 6.81
CA LYS A 175 -2.85 -12.17 6.19
C LYS A 175 -2.49 -10.72 6.42
N ARG A 176 -1.98 -10.37 7.60
CA ARG A 176 -1.46 -9.03 7.84
C ARG A 176 -0.25 -8.71 6.96
N LEU A 177 0.62 -9.70 6.74
CA LEU A 177 1.70 -9.56 5.77
C LEU A 177 1.17 -9.43 4.34
N GLY A 178 0.13 -10.20 3.99
CA GLY A 178 -0.61 -10.06 2.74
C GLY A 178 -1.23 -8.68 2.55
N PHE A 179 -1.69 -8.04 3.63
CA PHE A 179 -2.16 -6.65 3.60
C PHE A 179 -1.05 -5.65 3.25
N LEU A 180 0.13 -5.81 3.82
CA LEU A 180 1.28 -4.97 3.47
C LEU A 180 1.69 -5.14 2.00
N LYS A 181 1.71 -6.40 1.52
CA LYS A 181 1.94 -6.69 0.10
C LYS A 181 0.89 -6.02 -0.79
N TYR A 182 -0.39 -6.19 -0.46
CA TYR A 182 -1.49 -5.54 -1.19
C TYR A 182 -1.30 -4.02 -1.28
N ASN A 183 -0.87 -3.37 -0.20
CA ASN A 183 -0.61 -1.92 -0.24
C ASN A 183 0.51 -1.56 -1.22
N GLY A 184 1.59 -2.33 -1.25
CA GLY A 184 2.65 -2.14 -2.24
C GLY A 184 2.15 -2.30 -3.68
N ASP A 185 1.40 -3.38 -3.95
CA ASP A 185 0.78 -3.63 -5.24
C ASP A 185 -0.21 -2.52 -5.64
N LEU A 186 -1.00 -2.03 -4.67
CA LEU A 186 -1.94 -0.93 -4.85
C LEU A 186 -1.24 0.37 -5.22
N VAL A 187 -0.14 0.72 -4.53
CA VAL A 187 0.65 1.93 -4.84
C VAL A 187 1.16 1.87 -6.27
N VAL A 188 1.73 0.75 -6.70
CA VAL A 188 2.24 0.57 -8.06
C VAL A 188 1.11 0.70 -9.09
N MET A 189 -0.02 0.01 -8.88
CA MET A 189 -1.15 0.06 -9.81
C MET A 189 -1.77 1.44 -9.87
N THR A 190 -1.98 2.08 -8.72
CA THR A 190 -2.54 3.43 -8.65
C THR A 190 -1.63 4.44 -9.35
N ALA A 191 -0.31 4.35 -9.17
CA ALA A 191 0.65 5.20 -9.86
C ALA A 191 0.57 5.03 -11.38
N LEU A 192 0.47 3.80 -11.90
CA LEU A 192 0.31 3.54 -13.33
C LEU A 192 -1.00 4.12 -13.88
N ILE A 193 -2.11 4.00 -13.13
CA ILE A 193 -3.40 4.61 -13.51
C ILE A 193 -3.28 6.13 -13.55
N LEU A 194 -2.67 6.75 -12.53
CA LEU A 194 -2.52 8.19 -12.45
C LEU A 194 -1.59 8.75 -13.54
N ILE A 195 -0.48 8.07 -13.86
CA ILE A 195 0.41 8.46 -14.96
C ILE A 195 -0.34 8.41 -16.29
N SER A 196 -1.04 7.30 -16.55
CA SER A 196 -1.83 7.15 -17.79
C SER A 196 -2.96 8.18 -17.89
N GLY A 197 -3.66 8.41 -16.77
CA GLY A 197 -4.70 9.43 -16.66
C GLY A 197 -4.14 10.85 -16.84
N GLY A 198 -2.97 11.14 -16.28
CA GLY A 198 -2.29 12.43 -16.46
C GLY A 198 -1.88 12.70 -17.90
N ILE A 199 -1.36 11.69 -18.60
CA ILE A 199 -1.04 11.79 -20.03
C ILE A 199 -2.31 12.06 -20.85
N LEU A 200 -3.38 11.30 -20.58
CA LEU A 200 -4.66 11.50 -21.27
C LEU A 200 -5.22 12.90 -21.00
N THR A 201 -5.15 13.38 -19.76
CA THR A 201 -5.55 14.73 -19.35
C THR A 201 -4.77 15.80 -20.13
N ALA A 202 -3.44 15.68 -20.16
CA ALA A 202 -2.59 16.62 -20.88
C ALA A 202 -2.92 16.67 -22.39
N ILE A 203 -3.10 15.51 -23.03
CA ILE A 203 -3.50 15.44 -24.43
C ILE A 203 -4.86 16.07 -24.63
N THR A 204 -5.85 15.74 -23.79
CA THR A 204 -7.22 16.26 -23.92
C THR A 204 -7.24 17.77 -23.80
N ILE A 205 -6.63 18.33 -22.76
CA ILE A 205 -6.58 19.78 -22.54
C ILE A 205 -5.92 20.49 -23.73
N ASN A 206 -4.77 19.98 -24.21
CA ASN A 206 -4.07 20.60 -25.33
C ASN A 206 -4.87 20.50 -26.64
N LEU A 207 -5.56 19.39 -26.91
CA LEU A 207 -6.41 19.27 -28.10
C LEU A 207 -7.56 20.27 -28.09
N PHE A 208 -8.21 20.49 -26.95
CA PHE A 208 -9.27 21.50 -26.83
C PHE A 208 -8.72 22.93 -26.94
N ALA A 209 -7.54 23.18 -26.39
CA ALA A 209 -6.86 24.48 -26.51
C ALA A 209 -6.55 24.83 -27.98
N LEU A 210 -6.15 23.85 -28.82
CA LEU A 210 -5.89 24.06 -30.25
C LEU A 210 -7.11 24.55 -31.02
N ILE A 211 -8.32 24.19 -30.60
CA ILE A 211 -9.58 24.65 -31.21
C ILE A 211 -10.21 25.84 -30.49
N GLY A 212 -9.45 26.47 -29.56
CA GLY A 212 -9.83 27.71 -28.87
C GLY A 212 -10.66 27.53 -27.60
N PHE A 213 -10.87 26.30 -27.13
CA PHE A 213 -11.58 26.04 -25.87
C PHE A 213 -10.59 25.90 -24.70
N ARG A 214 -10.80 26.67 -23.66
CA ARG A 214 -10.07 26.56 -22.38
C ARG A 214 -10.89 25.72 -21.40
N ILE A 215 -10.57 24.43 -21.31
CA ILE A 215 -11.31 23.48 -20.49
C ILE A 215 -10.59 23.10 -19.21
N GLU A 216 -9.39 23.64 -18.93
CA GLU A 216 -8.49 23.21 -17.87
C GLU A 216 -9.20 23.18 -16.51
N GLU A 217 -9.81 24.30 -16.12
CA GLU A 217 -10.48 24.42 -14.83
C GLU A 217 -11.67 23.47 -14.73
N PHE A 218 -12.53 23.45 -15.75
CA PHE A 218 -13.65 22.52 -15.81
C PHE A 218 -13.21 21.07 -15.73
N TYR A 219 -12.13 20.71 -16.46
CA TYR A 219 -11.63 19.34 -16.52
C TYR A 219 -11.08 18.89 -15.17
N PHE A 220 -10.22 19.71 -14.55
CA PHE A 220 -9.66 19.37 -13.25
C PHE A 220 -10.71 19.30 -12.14
N GLN A 221 -11.62 20.25 -12.10
CA GLN A 221 -12.67 20.29 -11.08
C GLN A 221 -13.70 19.16 -11.23
N ASN A 222 -13.98 18.68 -12.44
CA ASN A 222 -15.04 17.69 -12.65
C ASN A 222 -14.48 16.30 -12.98
N ILE A 223 -13.58 16.18 -13.94
CA ILE A 223 -13.04 14.88 -14.37
C ILE A 223 -11.85 14.49 -13.52
N GLY A 224 -10.94 15.41 -13.25
CA GLY A 224 -9.72 15.16 -12.45
C GLY A 224 -10.04 14.69 -11.04
N VAL A 225 -10.96 15.36 -10.33
CA VAL A 225 -11.37 14.98 -8.96
C VAL A 225 -11.94 13.57 -8.92
N PHE A 226 -12.81 13.20 -9.88
CA PHE A 226 -13.36 11.84 -9.97
C PHE A 226 -12.28 10.82 -10.30
N GLY A 227 -11.36 11.14 -11.23
CA GLY A 227 -10.25 10.27 -11.60
C GLY A 227 -9.30 10.00 -10.44
N LEU A 228 -8.95 11.02 -9.67
CA LEU A 228 -8.10 10.90 -8.48
C LEU A 228 -8.75 10.04 -7.39
N ALA A 229 -10.04 10.25 -7.11
CA ALA A 229 -10.79 9.47 -6.14
C ALA A 229 -10.98 8.01 -6.59
N ALA A 230 -11.20 7.77 -7.88
CA ALA A 230 -11.40 6.45 -8.45
C ALA A 230 -10.11 5.61 -8.54
N ALA A 231 -8.95 6.25 -8.75
CA ALA A 231 -7.70 5.55 -9.04
C ALA A 231 -7.33 4.46 -8.02
N PRO A 232 -7.34 4.69 -6.70
CA PRO A 232 -7.05 3.65 -5.71
C PRO A 232 -8.14 2.58 -5.62
N ILE A 233 -9.40 2.91 -5.91
CA ILE A 233 -10.52 1.96 -5.91
C ILE A 233 -10.39 1.00 -7.09
N VAL A 234 -10.17 1.54 -8.29
CA VAL A 234 -9.90 0.77 -9.51
C VAL A 234 -8.60 -0.02 -9.38
N GLY A 235 -7.54 0.59 -8.82
CA GLY A 235 -6.27 -0.05 -8.53
C GLY A 235 -6.44 -1.27 -7.61
N THR A 236 -7.22 -1.14 -6.54
CA THR A 236 -7.59 -2.26 -5.66
C THR A 236 -8.27 -3.39 -6.42
N TYR A 237 -9.26 -3.04 -7.23
CA TYR A 237 -9.97 -4.04 -8.02
C TYR A 237 -9.06 -4.79 -8.97
N LEU A 238 -8.25 -4.08 -9.74
CA LEU A 238 -7.33 -4.68 -10.69
C LEU A 238 -6.29 -5.58 -10.01
N THR A 239 -5.69 -5.15 -8.91
CA THR A 239 -4.71 -5.94 -8.16
C THR A 239 -5.32 -7.19 -7.52
N GLN A 240 -6.58 -7.11 -7.08
CA GLN A 240 -7.27 -8.22 -6.43
C GLN A 240 -7.89 -9.22 -7.42
N THR A 241 -8.22 -8.77 -8.63
CA THR A 241 -8.79 -9.61 -9.70
C THR A 241 -7.70 -10.20 -10.60
N ASN A 242 -6.60 -9.46 -10.80
CA ASN A 242 -5.48 -9.84 -11.65
C ASN A 242 -4.14 -9.66 -10.92
N PRO A 243 -3.84 -10.48 -9.90
CA PRO A 243 -2.59 -10.37 -9.15
C PRO A 243 -1.33 -10.48 -10.02
N GLN A 244 -1.45 -11.13 -11.20
CA GLN A 244 -0.36 -11.29 -12.16
C GLN A 244 0.08 -9.97 -12.80
N LEU A 245 -0.77 -8.95 -12.87
CA LEU A 245 -0.42 -7.65 -13.45
C LEU A 245 0.69 -6.93 -12.69
N VAL A 246 0.65 -7.00 -11.36
CA VAL A 246 1.65 -6.38 -10.47
C VAL A 246 2.60 -7.39 -9.84
N GLY A 247 2.22 -8.66 -9.77
CA GLY A 247 2.99 -9.70 -9.10
C GLY A 247 4.40 -9.96 -9.66
N LYS A 248 4.71 -9.44 -10.86
CA LYS A 248 6.07 -9.45 -11.45
C LYS A 248 6.78 -8.10 -11.32
N VAL A 249 6.03 -7.00 -11.22
CA VAL A 249 6.57 -5.64 -11.18
C VAL A 249 6.95 -5.25 -9.75
N SER A 250 6.07 -5.52 -8.79
CA SER A 250 6.28 -5.17 -7.38
C SER A 250 7.57 -5.75 -6.78
N PRO A 251 7.91 -7.05 -6.98
CA PRO A 251 9.19 -7.58 -6.50
C PRO A 251 10.41 -6.94 -7.15
N VAL A 252 10.32 -6.55 -8.44
CA VAL A 252 11.42 -5.87 -9.14
C VAL A 252 11.65 -4.49 -8.56
N ILE A 253 10.57 -3.75 -8.26
CA ILE A 253 10.66 -2.44 -7.61
C ILE A 253 11.32 -2.59 -6.24
N ALA A 254 10.85 -3.50 -5.39
CA ALA A 254 11.44 -3.74 -4.07
C ALA A 254 12.94 -4.09 -4.17
N LYS A 255 13.32 -4.93 -5.15
CA LYS A 255 14.68 -5.38 -5.39
C LYS A 255 15.62 -4.26 -5.84
N ILE A 256 15.14 -3.33 -6.66
CA ILE A 256 15.91 -2.18 -7.15
C ILE A 256 16.01 -1.10 -6.07
N PHE A 257 14.89 -0.75 -5.44
CA PHE A 257 14.86 0.38 -4.50
C PHE A 257 15.55 0.09 -3.18
N SER A 258 15.52 -1.15 -2.66
CA SER A 258 16.18 -1.46 -1.39
C SER A 258 17.68 -1.14 -1.38
N PRO A 259 18.51 -1.57 -2.37
CA PRO A 259 19.93 -1.18 -2.39
C PRO A 259 20.14 0.31 -2.69
N LEU A 260 19.31 0.94 -3.53
CA LEU A 260 19.39 2.38 -3.80
C LEU A 260 19.15 3.21 -2.54
N VAL A 261 18.14 2.84 -1.75
CA VAL A 261 17.84 3.52 -0.49
C VAL A 261 18.93 3.27 0.54
N LEU A 262 19.52 2.07 0.59
CA LEU A 262 20.66 1.79 1.46
C LEU A 262 21.85 2.72 1.12
N VAL A 263 22.22 2.82 -0.16
CA VAL A 263 23.29 3.72 -0.61
C VAL A 263 22.96 5.18 -0.26
N MET A 264 21.74 5.60 -0.54
CA MET A 264 21.28 6.97 -0.22
C MET A 264 21.38 7.27 1.28
N LEU A 265 20.97 6.35 2.15
CA LEU A 265 21.07 6.53 3.61
C LEU A 265 22.53 6.63 4.07
N ILE A 266 23.42 5.80 3.55
CA ILE A 266 24.85 5.83 3.90
C ILE A 266 25.46 7.17 3.45
N VAL A 267 25.24 7.58 2.20
CA VAL A 267 25.72 8.86 1.67
C VAL A 267 25.17 10.01 2.50
N TYR A 268 23.88 9.96 2.85
CA TYR A 268 23.24 10.99 3.65
C TYR A 268 23.83 11.09 5.07
N LEU A 269 24.07 9.97 5.76
CA LEU A 269 24.72 9.98 7.07
C LEU A 269 26.13 10.56 7.01
N ILE A 270 26.90 10.22 5.97
CA ILE A 270 28.24 10.77 5.76
C ILE A 270 28.16 12.29 5.51
N ALA A 271 27.27 12.71 4.59
CA ALA A 271 27.09 14.12 4.26
C ALA A 271 26.63 14.96 5.48
N MET A 272 25.79 14.38 6.36
CA MET A 272 25.35 15.01 7.60
C MET A 272 26.54 15.32 8.52
N VAL A 273 27.47 14.38 8.69
CA VAL A 273 28.67 14.59 9.51
C VAL A 273 29.55 15.70 8.92
N TYR A 274 29.71 15.73 7.58
CA TYR A 274 30.53 16.76 6.91
C TYR A 274 29.88 18.13 6.84
N SER A 275 28.54 18.21 6.81
CA SER A 275 27.83 19.49 6.68
C SER A 275 27.87 20.35 7.94
N GLY A 276 28.26 19.78 9.09
CA GLY A 276 28.22 20.48 10.38
C GLY A 276 26.83 20.92 10.81
N LYS A 277 25.75 20.51 10.12
CA LYS A 277 24.39 20.80 10.50
C LYS A 277 24.02 20.03 11.78
N ASP A 278 23.38 20.73 12.69
CA ASP A 278 22.98 20.19 13.98
C ASP A 278 21.54 19.65 13.92
N PRO A 279 21.33 18.33 13.90
CA PRO A 279 19.99 17.72 13.86
C PRO A 279 19.18 17.99 15.14
N TYR A 280 19.83 18.41 16.23
CA TYR A 280 19.19 18.66 17.52
C TYR A 280 18.40 19.97 17.53
N ASN A 281 18.89 21.00 16.82
CA ASN A 281 18.30 22.33 16.82
C ASN A 281 17.44 22.62 15.57
N ASP A 282 17.61 21.90 14.47
CA ASP A 282 16.86 22.12 13.22
C ASP A 282 15.54 21.31 13.22
N ARG A 283 14.39 22.05 13.18
CA ARG A 283 13.03 21.42 13.15
C ARG A 283 12.74 20.74 11.82
N GLU A 284 13.14 21.35 10.70
CA GLU A 284 12.87 20.80 9.37
C GLU A 284 13.63 19.50 9.15
N PHE A 285 14.84 19.43 9.68
CA PHE A 285 15.66 18.23 9.66
C PHE A 285 14.95 17.03 10.31
N LEU A 286 14.39 17.20 11.51
CA LEU A 286 13.67 16.13 12.19
C LEU A 286 12.40 15.69 11.46
N LEU A 287 11.68 16.62 10.82
CA LEU A 287 10.48 16.31 10.06
C LEU A 287 10.84 15.43 8.85
N ILE A 288 11.85 15.83 8.08
CA ILE A 288 12.34 15.06 6.93
C ILE A 288 12.87 13.69 7.36
N PHE A 289 13.61 13.63 8.48
CA PHE A 289 14.10 12.36 9.03
C PHE A 289 12.97 11.39 9.40
N ASN A 290 11.92 11.86 10.03
CA ASN A 290 10.79 11.01 10.39
C ASN A 290 10.06 10.50 9.14
N ALA A 291 9.85 11.35 8.14
CA ALA A 291 9.28 10.93 6.86
C ALA A 291 10.15 9.88 6.16
N LEU A 292 11.48 10.08 6.17
CA LEU A 292 12.45 9.13 5.63
C LEU A 292 12.40 7.78 6.37
N LEU A 293 12.37 7.78 7.70
CA LEU A 293 12.27 6.55 8.51
C LEU A 293 11.02 5.75 8.19
N ILE A 294 9.85 6.42 8.09
CA ILE A 294 8.60 5.78 7.71
C ILE A 294 8.70 5.18 6.30
N GLY A 295 9.26 5.93 5.34
CA GLY A 295 9.44 5.48 3.97
C GLY A 295 10.37 4.26 3.86
N VAL A 296 11.51 4.28 4.56
CA VAL A 296 12.45 3.16 4.57
C VAL A 296 11.84 1.94 5.27
N MET A 297 11.14 2.13 6.37
CA MET A 297 10.42 1.05 7.05
C MET A 297 9.37 0.41 6.11
N ALA A 298 8.62 1.22 5.37
CA ALA A 298 7.66 0.72 4.38
C ALA A 298 8.36 -0.11 3.28
N ILE A 299 9.54 0.31 2.81
CA ILE A 299 10.33 -0.44 1.82
C ILE A 299 10.82 -1.78 2.41
N ILE A 300 11.30 -1.80 3.65
CA ILE A 300 11.71 -3.04 4.33
C ILE A 300 10.53 -3.99 4.44
N PHE A 301 9.39 -3.50 4.93
CA PHE A 301 8.18 -4.31 5.12
C PHE A 301 7.66 -4.86 3.79
N PHE A 302 7.58 -4.02 2.77
CA PHE A 302 7.17 -4.42 1.43
C PHE A 302 8.13 -5.44 0.84
N SER A 303 9.44 -5.21 0.96
CA SER A 303 10.46 -6.16 0.51
C SER A 303 10.30 -7.51 1.19
N VAL A 304 10.08 -7.58 2.50
CA VAL A 304 9.84 -8.84 3.23
C VAL A 304 8.55 -9.50 2.76
N ALA A 305 7.47 -8.74 2.61
CA ALA A 305 6.17 -9.24 2.17
C ALA A 305 6.20 -9.88 0.77
N GLU A 306 6.97 -9.29 -0.16
CA GLU A 306 7.18 -9.86 -1.49
C GLU A 306 8.03 -11.13 -1.50
N THR A 307 8.94 -11.26 -0.55
CA THR A 307 9.92 -12.37 -0.52
C THR A 307 9.32 -13.71 -0.11
N THR A 308 8.25 -13.71 0.65
CA THR A 308 7.64 -14.97 1.13
C THR A 308 7.17 -15.90 0.00
N ARG A 309 7.13 -15.42 -1.24
CA ARG A 309 6.70 -16.19 -2.42
C ARG A 309 7.82 -16.57 -3.39
N ILE A 310 8.99 -15.92 -3.31
CA ILE A 310 10.08 -16.11 -4.27
C ILE A 310 11.35 -16.44 -3.49
N SER A 311 12.09 -17.48 -3.90
CA SER A 311 13.40 -17.78 -3.33
C SER A 311 14.36 -16.61 -3.56
N ARG A 312 14.93 -16.05 -2.49
CA ARG A 312 15.90 -14.95 -2.57
C ARG A 312 17.33 -15.42 -2.67
N SER A 313 18.14 -14.62 -3.36
CA SER A 313 19.59 -14.74 -3.27
C SER A 313 20.09 -14.31 -1.87
N LYS A 314 21.18 -14.91 -1.41
CA LYS A 314 21.81 -14.48 -0.14
C LYS A 314 22.15 -13.00 -0.12
N ALA A 315 22.53 -12.43 -1.28
CA ALA A 315 22.85 -11.01 -1.41
C ALA A 315 21.65 -10.09 -1.09
N GLU A 316 20.43 -10.46 -1.52
CA GLU A 316 19.23 -9.66 -1.23
C GLU A 316 18.91 -9.64 0.27
N VAL A 317 19.11 -10.74 0.97
CA VAL A 317 18.91 -10.80 2.43
C VAL A 317 19.95 -9.96 3.15
N TRP A 318 21.22 -9.97 2.70
CA TRP A 318 22.26 -9.09 3.22
C TRP A 318 21.98 -7.61 3.01
N VAL A 319 21.46 -7.22 1.84
CA VAL A 319 21.03 -5.84 1.58
C VAL A 319 19.93 -5.41 2.54
N LEU A 320 18.93 -6.26 2.79
CA LEU A 320 17.86 -5.96 3.78
C LEU A 320 18.40 -5.86 5.19
N PHE A 321 19.33 -6.74 5.57
CA PHE A 321 19.99 -6.67 6.87
C PHE A 321 20.73 -5.36 7.04
N ALA A 322 21.60 -5.01 6.07
CA ALA A 322 22.35 -3.76 6.10
C ALA A 322 21.42 -2.53 6.14
N LEU A 323 20.35 -2.54 5.31
CA LEU A 323 19.35 -1.47 5.29
C LEU A 323 18.68 -1.32 6.65
N SER A 324 18.28 -2.42 7.31
CA SER A 324 17.64 -2.36 8.63
C SER A 324 18.60 -1.86 9.71
N VAL A 325 19.87 -2.27 9.67
CA VAL A 325 20.91 -1.79 10.63
C VAL A 325 21.14 -0.28 10.45
N VAL A 326 21.34 0.20 9.22
CA VAL A 326 21.53 1.63 8.96
C VAL A 326 20.28 2.43 9.38
N THR A 327 19.09 1.89 9.15
CA THR A 327 17.84 2.53 9.58
C THR A 327 17.73 2.63 11.09
N ILE A 328 18.18 1.62 11.84
CA ILE A 328 18.27 1.68 13.31
C ILE A 328 19.20 2.82 13.77
N MET A 329 20.35 3.01 13.11
CA MET A 329 21.26 4.10 13.43
C MET A 329 20.61 5.47 13.17
N VAL A 330 19.95 5.65 12.02
CA VAL A 330 19.19 6.87 11.68
C VAL A 330 18.09 7.13 12.70
N ASN A 331 17.34 6.09 13.09
CA ASN A 331 16.29 6.21 14.10
C ASN A 331 16.88 6.58 15.48
N GLY A 332 18.03 6.02 15.84
CA GLY A 332 18.73 6.38 17.09
C GLY A 332 19.09 7.87 17.14
N ILE A 333 19.57 8.45 16.03
CA ILE A 333 19.86 9.87 15.91
C ILE A 333 18.55 10.68 16.07
N ALA A 334 17.48 10.31 15.34
CA ALA A 334 16.20 11.00 15.44
C ALA A 334 15.61 10.94 16.86
N LEU A 335 15.71 9.77 17.52
CA LEU A 335 15.22 9.57 18.87
C LEU A 335 16.03 10.38 19.89
N SER A 336 17.36 10.42 19.78
CA SER A 336 18.21 11.24 20.64
C SER A 336 17.92 12.74 20.48
N ALA A 337 17.71 13.19 19.24
CA ALA A 337 17.39 14.58 18.95
C ALA A 337 16.04 14.99 19.53
N ILE A 338 14.99 14.15 19.45
CA ILE A 338 13.70 14.47 20.04
C ILE A 338 13.73 14.44 21.58
N LEU A 339 14.49 13.52 22.19
CA LEU A 339 14.70 13.49 23.64
C LEU A 339 15.43 14.75 24.13
N PHE A 340 16.47 15.19 23.43
CA PHE A 340 17.16 16.45 23.70
C PHE A 340 16.18 17.62 23.65
N ARG A 341 15.36 17.72 22.60
CA ARG A 341 14.37 18.80 22.47
C ARG A 341 13.30 18.79 23.56
N ILE A 342 12.92 17.63 24.06
CA ILE A 342 11.99 17.51 25.18
C ILE A 342 12.65 17.98 26.48
N SER A 343 13.92 17.65 26.69
CA SER A 343 14.65 18.08 27.89
C SER A 343 14.89 19.59 27.92
N GLU A 344 15.21 20.22 26.80
CA GLU A 344 15.49 21.65 26.72
C GLU A 344 14.22 22.53 26.68
N TRP A 345 13.21 22.09 25.92
CA TRP A 345 12.04 22.93 25.60
C TRP A 345 10.70 22.35 26.07
N GLY A 346 10.74 21.28 26.84
CA GLY A 346 9.55 20.66 27.43
C GLY A 346 8.74 19.81 26.45
N ILE A 347 7.65 19.26 26.98
CA ILE A 347 6.74 18.34 26.28
C ILE A 347 5.73 19.14 25.47
N THR A 348 5.55 18.78 24.19
CA THR A 348 4.50 19.29 23.30
C THR A 348 3.82 18.12 22.56
N PRO A 349 2.60 18.31 22.01
CA PRO A 349 1.93 17.25 21.25
C PRO A 349 2.81 16.67 20.14
N ASN A 350 3.41 17.53 19.32
CA ASN A 350 4.29 17.12 18.22
C ASN A 350 5.51 16.32 18.69
N ARG A 351 6.18 16.78 19.74
CA ARG A 351 7.36 16.08 20.29
C ARG A 351 6.98 14.72 20.85
N THR A 352 5.85 14.63 21.53
CA THR A 352 5.34 13.38 22.10
C THR A 352 4.94 12.40 20.99
N ALA A 353 4.28 12.88 19.93
CA ALA A 353 3.93 12.05 18.78
C ALA A 353 5.17 11.49 18.08
N VAL A 354 6.18 12.33 17.82
CA VAL A 354 7.46 11.93 17.23
C VAL A 354 8.22 10.95 18.10
N LEU A 355 8.31 11.22 19.42
CA LEU A 355 8.98 10.33 20.37
C LEU A 355 8.33 8.93 20.36
N GLY A 356 7.01 8.87 20.50
CA GLY A 356 6.29 7.60 20.53
C GLY A 356 6.40 6.84 19.21
N SER A 357 6.23 7.51 18.08
CA SER A 357 6.39 6.90 16.75
C SER A 357 7.79 6.33 16.54
N ASN A 358 8.84 7.11 16.85
CA ASN A 358 10.23 6.67 16.69
C ASN A 358 10.61 5.55 17.66
N ALA A 359 10.09 5.55 18.88
CA ALA A 359 10.29 4.46 19.82
C ALA A 359 9.64 3.16 19.31
N LEU A 360 8.41 3.21 18.80
CA LEU A 360 7.74 2.05 18.22
C LEU A 360 8.46 1.54 16.96
N ILE A 361 8.90 2.45 16.09
CA ILE A 361 9.69 2.10 14.90
C ILE A 361 11.00 1.42 15.32
N LEU A 362 11.70 1.97 16.33
CA LEU A 362 12.96 1.38 16.82
C LEU A 362 12.76 -0.05 17.34
N ILE A 363 11.75 -0.25 18.19
CA ILE A 363 11.45 -1.57 18.76
C ILE A 363 11.15 -2.57 17.64
N ASN A 364 10.31 -2.19 16.69
CA ASN A 364 9.98 -3.06 15.57
C ASN A 364 11.19 -3.36 14.68
N LEU A 365 11.99 -2.34 14.34
CA LEU A 365 13.22 -2.53 13.56
C LEU A 365 14.22 -3.45 14.27
N LEU A 366 14.40 -3.35 15.59
CA LEU A 366 15.26 -4.25 16.35
C LEU A 366 14.78 -5.70 16.27
N LEU A 367 13.48 -5.94 16.43
CA LEU A 367 12.87 -7.27 16.31
C LEU A 367 13.04 -7.84 14.89
N VAL A 368 12.72 -7.03 13.88
CA VAL A 368 12.83 -7.41 12.45
C VAL A 368 14.28 -7.68 12.08
N THR A 369 15.22 -6.81 12.47
CA THR A 369 16.65 -6.97 12.20
C THR A 369 17.22 -8.23 12.87
N GLY A 370 16.81 -8.51 14.11
CA GLY A 370 17.19 -9.74 14.80
C GLY A 370 16.69 -11.01 14.08
N GLN A 371 15.50 -10.96 13.49
CA GLN A 371 15.01 -12.09 12.69
C GLN A 371 15.71 -12.18 11.32
N ILE A 372 15.96 -11.05 10.65
CA ILE A 372 16.73 -11.04 9.39
C ILE A 372 18.13 -11.61 9.63
N TYR A 373 18.77 -11.25 10.75
CA TYR A 373 20.07 -11.83 11.12
C TYR A 373 20.03 -13.36 11.25
N LYS A 374 18.99 -13.92 11.88
CA LYS A 374 18.80 -15.37 11.96
C LYS A 374 18.63 -16.01 10.58
N VAL A 375 17.98 -15.31 9.62
CA VAL A 375 17.88 -15.76 8.21
C VAL A 375 19.24 -15.73 7.54
N VAL A 376 20.02 -14.67 7.74
CA VAL A 376 21.39 -14.52 7.19
C VAL A 376 22.30 -15.69 7.61
N ILE A 377 22.23 -16.10 8.88
CA ILE A 377 23.05 -17.22 9.42
C ILE A 377 22.39 -18.60 9.21
N GLY A 378 21.28 -18.67 8.46
CA GLY A 378 20.62 -19.92 8.09
C GLY A 378 19.86 -20.62 9.23
N LYS A 379 19.55 -19.92 10.33
CA LYS A 379 18.83 -20.49 11.49
C LYS A 379 17.31 -20.47 11.33
N THR A 380 16.77 -19.64 10.46
CA THR A 380 15.32 -19.48 10.24
C THR A 380 15.01 -19.07 8.81
N ASP A 381 13.73 -19.13 8.43
CA ASP A 381 13.22 -18.71 7.13
C ASP A 381 12.75 -17.25 7.19
N ILE A 382 12.75 -16.58 6.03
CA ILE A 382 12.25 -15.21 5.85
C ILE A 382 10.76 -15.06 6.27
N LYS A 383 9.99 -16.13 6.26
CA LYS A 383 8.62 -16.15 6.75
C LYS A 383 8.48 -15.71 8.20
N GLU A 384 9.47 -16.04 9.04
CA GLU A 384 9.47 -15.63 10.46
C GLU A 384 9.67 -14.12 10.60
N VAL A 385 10.43 -13.50 9.71
CA VAL A 385 10.52 -12.03 9.64
C VAL A 385 9.15 -11.42 9.33
N GLY A 386 8.44 -11.97 8.35
CA GLY A 386 7.09 -11.56 8.00
C GLY A 386 6.09 -11.69 9.16
N LYS A 387 6.15 -12.80 9.91
CA LYS A 387 5.31 -12.98 11.11
C LYS A 387 5.61 -11.91 12.16
N THR A 388 6.90 -11.61 12.41
CA THR A 388 7.31 -10.58 13.37
C THR A 388 6.71 -9.22 13.00
N ILE A 389 6.77 -8.83 11.73
CA ILE A 389 6.12 -7.61 11.22
C ILE A 389 4.61 -7.67 11.45
N GLY A 390 3.96 -8.75 11.04
CA GLY A 390 2.52 -8.93 11.15
C GLY A 390 1.99 -8.86 12.59
N TYR A 391 2.74 -9.40 13.56
CA TYR A 391 2.38 -9.34 14.98
C TYR A 391 2.57 -7.94 15.58
N PHE A 392 3.43 -7.11 15.02
CA PHE A 392 3.66 -5.76 15.53
C PHE A 392 2.65 -4.74 15.02
N LEU A 393 1.97 -4.97 13.89
CA LEU A 393 1.02 -4.03 13.29
C LEU A 393 -0.10 -3.54 14.25
N PRO A 394 -0.70 -4.36 15.14
CA PRO A 394 -1.69 -3.88 16.10
C PRO A 394 -1.16 -2.82 17.06
N ILE A 395 0.15 -2.83 17.36
CA ILE A 395 0.75 -1.82 18.24
C ILE A 395 0.73 -0.45 17.56
N TYR A 396 1.03 -0.40 16.25
CA TYR A 396 0.87 0.82 15.47
C TYR A 396 -0.59 1.29 15.40
N PHE A 397 -1.54 0.36 15.28
CA PHE A 397 -2.96 0.71 15.32
C PHE A 397 -3.37 1.37 16.64
N ILE A 398 -2.95 0.82 17.78
CA ILE A 398 -3.19 1.42 19.10
C ILE A 398 -2.57 2.82 19.16
N TRP A 399 -1.38 3.00 18.61
CA TRP A 399 -0.73 4.32 18.56
C TRP A 399 -1.53 5.34 17.75
N THR A 400 -2.07 4.94 16.59
CA THR A 400 -2.92 5.84 15.80
C THR A 400 -4.18 6.26 16.56
N ILE A 401 -4.78 5.36 17.34
CA ILE A 401 -5.93 5.68 18.22
C ILE A 401 -5.52 6.72 19.27
N ILE A 402 -4.39 6.50 19.95
CA ILE A 402 -3.91 7.41 21.00
C ILE A 402 -3.69 8.81 20.42
N VAL A 403 -2.98 8.93 19.30
CA VAL A 403 -2.68 10.25 18.74
C VAL A 403 -3.92 10.92 18.15
N THR A 404 -4.82 10.18 17.50
CA THR A 404 -6.04 10.75 16.91
C THR A 404 -7.02 11.23 17.95
N PHE A 405 -7.31 10.40 18.98
CA PHE A 405 -8.45 10.62 19.85
C PHE A 405 -8.08 11.08 21.27
N VAL A 406 -6.88 10.71 21.77
CA VAL A 406 -6.49 11.02 23.16
C VAL A 406 -5.66 12.29 23.24
N PHE A 407 -4.75 12.56 22.28
CA PHE A 407 -3.89 13.74 22.32
C PHE A 407 -4.65 15.07 22.41
N PRO A 408 -5.72 15.34 21.62
CA PRO A 408 -6.48 16.57 21.78
C PRO A 408 -7.00 16.79 23.19
N LEU A 409 -7.44 15.73 23.86
CA LEU A 409 -7.95 15.80 25.23
C LEU A 409 -6.83 16.04 26.25
N VAL A 410 -5.72 15.29 26.13
CA VAL A 410 -4.58 15.39 27.07
C VAL A 410 -3.87 16.74 26.99
N PHE A 411 -3.74 17.28 25.78
CA PHE A 411 -3.05 18.55 25.54
C PHE A 411 -4.00 19.76 25.46
N GLY A 412 -5.29 19.58 25.80
CA GLY A 412 -6.26 20.69 25.87
C GLY A 412 -6.48 21.39 24.55
N PHE A 413 -6.49 20.62 23.44
CA PHE A 413 -6.72 21.08 22.06
C PHE A 413 -5.70 22.10 21.53
N LYS A 414 -4.49 22.13 22.12
CA LYS A 414 -3.39 23.02 21.72
C LYS A 414 -2.68 22.58 20.45
#